data_751961f43023094daf9344d3c659238b
#
_entry.id   751961f43023094daf9344d3c659238b
#
_cell.length_a   1.000
_cell.length_b   1.000
_cell.length_c   1.000
_cell.angle_alpha   90.00
_cell.angle_beta   90.00
_cell.angle_gamma   90.00
#
_symmetry.space_group_name_H-M   'P 1'
#
loop_
_entity.id
_entity.type
_entity.pdbx_description
1 polymer ?
#
loop_
_entity_poly.entity_id
_entity_poly.type
_entity_poly.pdbx_seq_one_letter_code
_entity_poly.pdbx_strand_id
1 'polypeptide(L)'
;MYRTQRHADYNTVMLNLFRIMGAFLLVVVCAVSSLAQQRSVALTFDDLPEAGTADPAEARSINISILNSLDRHHVPSIGFVIERRVQEIGQNQGKQLLDQWVERGYELGNHTFSHTIADDLTAEQFERGIVAGEASFAVALAKAGKTPRYFRFPENHTGDTKDKHDAIAAFLKQRGYKVAVCTIDNEDYAFNAAYLKMLSNKDNTSAAKLRADYLAYTSTEIDYYTGLHRQIFGREIPHVMLLHVNRLNADLIDKVLELFEQKQYRFVPLDAALFDPAYSTPDTFVPRFSKYGPMWGYRWAAELRVQVNGALESEPPAWVLQFGKEQK
;
A
#
# COMPACT_ATOMS: atom_id res chain seq x y z
N MET A 1 5.50 65.42 45.41
CA MET A 1 5.36 64.00 45.81
C MET A 1 4.35 63.20 44.96
N TYR A 2 3.60 63.79 44.04
CA TYR A 2 2.57 63.12 43.22
C TYR A 2 3.05 62.62 41.85
N ARG A 3 4.24 62.95 41.41
CA ARG A 3 4.76 62.55 40.03
C ARG A 3 5.51 61.25 40.00
N THR A 4 6.03 60.77 41.11
CA THR A 4 6.83 59.53 41.19
C THR A 4 5.98 58.25 41.32
N GLN A 5 4.78 58.36 41.87
CA GLN A 5 3.88 57.19 42.05
C GLN A 5 3.24 56.73 40.73
N ARG A 6 2.91 57.63 39.79
CA ARG A 6 2.32 57.28 38.49
C ARG A 6 3.31 56.53 37.56
N HIS A 7 4.60 56.75 37.66
CA HIS A 7 5.59 56.05 36.85
C HIS A 7 5.85 54.63 37.34
N ALA A 8 5.73 54.34 38.63
CA ALA A 8 5.88 53.01 39.19
C ALA A 8 4.72 52.08 38.79
N ASP A 9 3.50 52.61 38.81
CA ASP A 9 2.30 51.83 38.41
C ASP A 9 2.28 51.52 36.92
N TYR A 10 2.73 52.43 36.05
CA TYR A 10 2.81 52.22 34.60
C TYR A 10 3.81 51.14 34.22
N ASN A 11 4.98 51.11 34.86
CA ASN A 11 6.01 50.09 34.62
C ASN A 11 5.56 48.70 35.10
N THR A 12 4.84 48.62 36.20
CA THR A 12 4.29 47.35 36.74
C THR A 12 3.20 46.79 35.84
N VAL A 13 2.29 47.65 35.31
CA VAL A 13 1.23 47.23 34.36
C VAL A 13 1.85 46.77 33.03
N MET A 14 2.84 47.49 32.49
CA MET A 14 3.51 47.11 31.27
C MET A 14 4.32 45.80 31.42
N LEU A 15 4.99 45.58 32.56
CA LEU A 15 5.72 44.34 32.84
C LEU A 15 4.77 43.12 32.93
N ASN A 16 3.59 43.30 33.51
CA ASN A 16 2.57 42.26 33.60
C ASN A 16 1.93 41.95 32.24
N LEU A 17 1.67 42.99 31.40
CA LEU A 17 1.22 42.81 30.03
C LEU A 17 2.24 42.03 29.16
N PHE A 18 3.52 42.34 29.27
CA PHE A 18 4.58 41.59 28.57
C PHE A 18 4.69 40.12 29.05
N ARG A 19 4.51 39.87 30.36
CA ARG A 19 4.46 38.51 30.93
C ARG A 19 3.26 37.71 30.44
N ILE A 20 2.08 38.33 30.36
CA ILE A 20 0.85 37.69 29.86
C ILE A 20 0.96 37.42 28.35
N MET A 21 1.45 38.38 27.56
CA MET A 21 1.69 38.18 26.13
C MET A 21 2.76 37.10 25.86
N GLY A 22 3.84 37.10 26.65
CA GLY A 22 4.88 36.06 26.54
C GLY A 22 4.35 34.66 26.90
N ALA A 23 3.52 34.53 27.92
CA ALA A 23 2.87 33.28 28.31
C ALA A 23 1.85 32.83 27.26
N PHE A 24 1.09 33.75 26.66
CA PHE A 24 0.15 33.41 25.56
C PHE A 24 0.87 32.98 24.28
N LEU A 25 2.00 33.63 23.95
CA LEU A 25 2.82 33.24 22.79
C LEU A 25 3.45 31.86 23.00
N LEU A 26 3.91 31.55 24.22
CA LEU A 26 4.49 30.25 24.58
C LEU A 26 3.44 29.11 24.49
N VAL A 27 2.20 29.38 24.95
CA VAL A 27 1.10 28.42 24.87
C VAL A 27 0.67 28.16 23.42
N VAL A 28 0.63 29.22 22.58
CA VAL A 28 0.30 29.06 21.15
C VAL A 28 1.41 28.31 20.40
N VAL A 29 2.68 28.55 20.70
CA VAL A 29 3.81 27.81 20.10
C VAL A 29 3.81 26.35 20.56
N CYS A 30 3.49 26.06 21.84
CA CYS A 30 3.37 24.68 22.31
C CYS A 30 2.15 23.95 21.71
N ALA A 31 1.04 24.65 21.44
CA ALA A 31 -0.15 24.08 20.81
C ALA A 31 0.08 23.76 19.32
N VAL A 32 0.93 24.52 18.63
CA VAL A 32 1.27 24.26 17.21
C VAL A 32 2.30 23.12 17.09
N SER A 33 3.12 22.86 18.11
CA SER A 33 4.13 21.81 18.10
C SER A 33 3.58 20.39 18.35
N SER A 34 2.29 20.24 18.65
CA SER A 34 1.64 18.94 18.96
C SER A 34 0.68 18.44 17.89
N LEU A 35 0.75 18.96 16.67
CA LEU A 35 0.22 18.25 15.52
C LEU A 35 1.24 17.18 15.12
N ALA A 36 1.35 16.12 15.93
CA ALA A 36 1.95 14.89 15.46
C ALA A 36 1.31 14.59 14.10
N GLN A 37 2.13 14.56 13.04
CA GLN A 37 1.62 14.28 11.69
C GLN A 37 0.82 12.98 11.77
N GLN A 38 -0.49 13.06 11.55
CA GLN A 38 -1.39 11.93 11.67
C GLN A 38 -0.95 10.84 10.69
N ARG A 39 -0.68 9.65 11.18
CA ARG A 39 -0.36 8.49 10.35
C ARG A 39 -1.49 8.21 9.38
N SER A 40 -1.16 7.92 8.14
CA SER A 40 -2.15 7.56 7.14
C SER A 40 -1.65 6.43 6.24
N VAL A 41 -2.60 5.65 5.71
CA VAL A 41 -2.34 4.51 4.83
C VAL A 41 -3.40 4.44 3.75
N ALA A 42 -2.95 4.20 2.52
CA ALA A 42 -3.80 3.77 1.42
C ALA A 42 -3.74 2.25 1.31
N LEU A 43 -4.91 1.60 1.36
CA LEU A 43 -5.00 0.16 1.15
C LEU A 43 -5.11 -0.15 -0.35
N THR A 44 -4.32 -1.12 -0.79
CA THR A 44 -4.30 -1.55 -2.19
C THR A 44 -4.30 -3.07 -2.27
N PHE A 45 -5.01 -3.60 -3.26
CA PHE A 45 -5.12 -5.04 -3.49
C PHE A 45 -4.62 -5.39 -4.88
N ASP A 46 -3.64 -6.28 -4.96
CA ASP A 46 -3.12 -6.80 -6.21
C ASP A 46 -3.85 -8.08 -6.63
N ASP A 47 -3.62 -8.49 -7.86
CA ASP A 47 -4.09 -9.74 -8.48
C ASP A 47 -5.61 -9.85 -8.67
N LEU A 48 -6.31 -8.72 -8.83
CA LEU A 48 -7.73 -8.80 -9.19
C LEU A 48 -7.92 -9.56 -10.51
N PRO A 49 -9.03 -10.34 -10.64
CA PRO A 49 -10.11 -10.49 -9.67
C PRO A 49 -9.85 -11.48 -8.55
N GLU A 50 -8.77 -12.28 -8.59
CA GLU A 50 -8.38 -13.19 -7.52
C GLU A 50 -6.98 -13.80 -7.77
N ALA A 51 -6.19 -13.98 -6.69
CA ALA A 51 -4.77 -14.33 -6.75
C ALA A 51 -4.48 -15.84 -7.00
N GLY A 52 -5.41 -16.77 -6.78
CA GLY A 52 -5.06 -18.20 -6.76
C GLY A 52 -6.08 -19.17 -7.32
N THR A 53 -7.37 -18.82 -7.46
CA THR A 53 -8.38 -19.73 -7.99
C THR A 53 -8.91 -19.32 -9.36
N ALA A 54 -9.28 -20.33 -10.17
CA ALA A 54 -10.06 -20.11 -11.38
C ALA A 54 -11.58 -20.43 -11.15
N ASP A 55 -11.98 -20.75 -9.92
CA ASP A 55 -13.39 -20.97 -9.58
C ASP A 55 -14.14 -19.63 -9.42
N PRO A 56 -15.11 -19.34 -10.31
CA PRO A 56 -15.85 -18.09 -10.26
C PRO A 56 -16.65 -17.88 -8.97
N ALA A 57 -17.13 -18.95 -8.34
CA ALA A 57 -17.90 -18.86 -7.11
C ALA A 57 -17.02 -18.50 -5.92
N GLU A 58 -15.83 -19.09 -5.84
CA GLU A 58 -14.84 -18.77 -4.81
C GLU A 58 -14.32 -17.35 -5.00
N ALA A 59 -13.90 -16.96 -6.21
CA ALA A 59 -13.47 -15.61 -6.52
C ALA A 59 -14.52 -14.56 -6.15
N ARG A 60 -15.82 -14.84 -6.43
CA ARG A 60 -16.92 -13.98 -6.02
C ARG A 60 -17.04 -13.86 -4.49
N SER A 61 -16.94 -14.99 -3.78
CA SER A 61 -17.00 -15.01 -2.31
C SER A 61 -15.90 -14.17 -1.68
N ILE A 62 -14.67 -14.30 -2.19
CA ILE A 62 -13.50 -13.54 -1.75
C ILE A 62 -13.70 -12.03 -1.96
N ASN A 63 -14.08 -11.63 -3.18
CA ASN A 63 -14.31 -10.21 -3.49
C ASN A 63 -15.43 -9.60 -2.63
N ILE A 64 -16.55 -10.30 -2.47
CA ILE A 64 -17.67 -9.81 -1.65
C ILE A 64 -17.23 -9.64 -0.19
N SER A 65 -16.47 -10.58 0.37
CA SER A 65 -15.97 -10.48 1.75
C SER A 65 -15.09 -9.25 1.93
N ILE A 66 -14.09 -9.06 1.07
CA ILE A 66 -13.19 -7.90 1.09
C ILE A 66 -13.97 -6.61 0.95
N LEU A 67 -14.80 -6.49 -0.09
CA LEU A 67 -15.58 -5.28 -0.37
C LEU A 67 -16.54 -4.91 0.77
N ASN A 68 -17.20 -5.90 1.38
CA ASN A 68 -18.09 -5.67 2.52
C ASN A 68 -17.31 -5.14 3.76
N SER A 69 -16.09 -5.60 3.96
CA SER A 69 -15.23 -5.10 5.04
C SER A 69 -14.79 -3.67 4.78
N LEU A 70 -14.34 -3.37 3.55
CA LEU A 70 -13.97 -2.02 3.15
C LEU A 70 -15.14 -1.03 3.32
N ASP A 71 -16.36 -1.46 2.94
CA ASP A 71 -17.56 -0.63 3.11
C ASP A 71 -17.88 -0.38 4.59
N ARG A 72 -17.80 -1.41 5.45
CA ARG A 72 -18.08 -1.27 6.89
C ARG A 72 -17.12 -0.32 7.58
N HIS A 73 -15.84 -0.37 7.24
CA HIS A 73 -14.79 0.49 7.81
C HIS A 73 -14.62 1.81 7.05
N HIS A 74 -15.41 2.06 5.99
CA HIS A 74 -15.32 3.25 5.13
C HIS A 74 -13.90 3.48 4.58
N VAL A 75 -13.23 2.41 4.17
CA VAL A 75 -11.84 2.44 3.70
C VAL A 75 -11.80 2.66 2.19
N PRO A 76 -11.29 3.80 1.70
CA PRO A 76 -11.03 3.98 0.27
C PRO A 76 -9.93 3.02 -0.17
N SER A 77 -10.13 2.34 -1.29
CA SER A 77 -9.19 1.33 -1.78
C SER A 77 -9.12 1.29 -3.30
N ILE A 78 -8.11 0.59 -3.81
CA ILE A 78 -7.89 0.32 -5.24
C ILE A 78 -7.49 -1.14 -5.44
N GLY A 79 -7.98 -1.74 -6.52
CA GLY A 79 -7.57 -3.07 -6.95
C GLY A 79 -6.77 -3.02 -8.25
N PHE A 80 -5.64 -3.74 -8.33
CA PHE A 80 -4.80 -3.84 -9.52
C PHE A 80 -5.10 -5.12 -10.29
N VAL A 81 -5.51 -4.97 -11.55
CA VAL A 81 -6.14 -6.02 -12.35
C VAL A 81 -5.11 -6.71 -13.25
N ILE A 82 -5.09 -8.03 -13.19
CA ILE A 82 -4.43 -8.90 -14.15
C ILE A 82 -5.46 -9.37 -15.17
N GLU A 83 -5.39 -8.89 -16.40
CA GLU A 83 -6.39 -9.20 -17.44
C GLU A 83 -6.52 -10.71 -17.71
N ARG A 84 -5.43 -11.45 -17.71
CA ARG A 84 -5.46 -12.92 -17.87
C ARG A 84 -6.31 -13.60 -16.80
N ARG A 85 -6.28 -13.11 -15.54
CA ARG A 85 -7.11 -13.65 -14.45
C ARG A 85 -8.60 -13.42 -14.69
N VAL A 86 -8.95 -12.26 -15.26
CA VAL A 86 -10.35 -11.99 -15.69
C VAL A 86 -10.82 -13.04 -16.67
N GLN A 87 -9.95 -13.47 -17.62
CA GLN A 87 -10.29 -14.48 -18.62
C GLN A 87 -10.35 -15.90 -18.03
N GLU A 88 -9.42 -16.25 -17.13
CA GLU A 88 -9.33 -17.57 -16.47
C GLU A 88 -10.55 -17.87 -15.59
N ILE A 89 -11.07 -16.87 -14.86
CA ILE A 89 -12.31 -17.01 -14.06
C ILE A 89 -13.54 -17.09 -14.95
N GLY A 90 -13.41 -16.77 -16.23
CA GLY A 90 -14.48 -16.62 -17.21
C GLY A 90 -14.75 -15.15 -17.47
N GLN A 91 -14.67 -14.77 -18.76
CA GLN A 91 -14.69 -13.37 -19.20
C GLN A 91 -15.85 -12.55 -18.60
N ASN A 92 -17.07 -13.12 -18.57
CA ASN A 92 -18.23 -12.42 -18.03
C ASN A 92 -18.19 -12.32 -16.50
N GLN A 93 -17.84 -13.40 -15.83
CA GLN A 93 -17.73 -13.48 -14.37
C GLN A 93 -16.63 -12.55 -13.86
N GLY A 94 -15.44 -12.60 -14.47
CA GLY A 94 -14.34 -11.72 -14.12
C GLY A 94 -14.69 -10.24 -14.28
N LYS A 95 -15.32 -9.86 -15.41
CA LYS A 95 -15.80 -8.48 -15.60
C LYS A 95 -16.84 -8.04 -14.57
N GLN A 96 -17.77 -8.93 -14.18
CA GLN A 96 -18.74 -8.62 -13.13
C GLN A 96 -18.08 -8.36 -11.79
N LEU A 97 -16.96 -9.04 -11.47
CA LEU A 97 -16.20 -8.77 -10.26
C LEU A 97 -15.56 -7.36 -10.30
N LEU A 98 -14.99 -6.97 -11.44
CA LEU A 98 -14.45 -5.63 -11.62
C LEU A 98 -15.54 -4.54 -11.52
N ASP A 99 -16.69 -4.79 -12.13
CA ASP A 99 -17.86 -3.89 -12.04
C ASP A 99 -18.27 -3.67 -10.58
N GLN A 100 -18.28 -4.72 -9.74
CA GLN A 100 -18.62 -4.59 -8.31
C GLN A 100 -17.68 -3.65 -7.54
N TRP A 101 -16.38 -3.64 -7.85
CA TRP A 101 -15.44 -2.68 -7.26
C TRP A 101 -15.82 -1.26 -7.64
N VAL A 102 -16.04 -1.01 -8.94
CA VAL A 102 -16.34 0.32 -9.46
C VAL A 102 -17.70 0.83 -8.99
N GLU A 103 -18.74 -0.02 -8.97
CA GLU A 103 -20.09 0.32 -8.51
C GLU A 103 -20.14 0.72 -7.04
N ARG A 104 -19.23 0.18 -6.21
CA ARG A 104 -19.06 0.57 -4.79
C ARG A 104 -18.14 1.80 -4.61
N GLY A 105 -17.68 2.41 -5.71
CA GLY A 105 -16.86 3.62 -5.68
C GLY A 105 -15.35 3.39 -5.61
N TYR A 106 -14.90 2.14 -5.57
CA TYR A 106 -13.47 1.81 -5.54
C TYR A 106 -12.79 2.09 -6.88
N GLU A 107 -11.47 2.25 -6.85
CA GLU A 107 -10.65 2.44 -8.03
C GLU A 107 -10.13 1.11 -8.57
N LEU A 108 -9.77 1.09 -9.86
CA LEU A 108 -9.04 0.00 -10.48
C LEU A 108 -7.75 0.52 -11.13
N GLY A 109 -6.69 -0.28 -11.07
CA GLY A 109 -5.39 -0.02 -11.68
C GLY A 109 -4.94 -1.18 -12.57
N ASN A 110 -3.89 -0.94 -13.32
CA ASN A 110 -3.28 -1.90 -14.24
C ASN A 110 -2.19 -2.72 -13.54
N HIS A 111 -2.27 -4.05 -13.62
CA HIS A 111 -1.24 -4.98 -13.15
C HIS A 111 -0.72 -5.88 -14.28
N THR A 112 -0.72 -5.36 -15.50
CA THR A 112 -0.38 -6.01 -16.76
C THR A 112 -1.41 -7.07 -17.22
N PHE A 113 -1.17 -7.64 -18.40
CA PHE A 113 -2.00 -8.73 -18.91
C PHE A 113 -1.76 -10.03 -18.13
N SER A 114 -0.49 -10.40 -17.90
CA SER A 114 -0.10 -11.75 -17.49
C SER A 114 0.63 -11.84 -16.16
N HIS A 115 0.86 -10.70 -15.46
CA HIS A 115 1.70 -10.63 -14.28
C HIS A 115 3.16 -11.06 -14.53
N THR A 116 3.63 -11.03 -15.79
CA THR A 116 5.05 -11.31 -16.09
C THR A 116 5.88 -10.10 -15.69
N ILE A 117 6.95 -10.33 -14.94
CA ILE A 117 7.83 -9.27 -14.45
C ILE A 117 8.57 -8.56 -15.59
N ALA A 118 8.88 -7.30 -15.42
CA ALA A 118 9.56 -6.49 -16.43
C ALA A 118 10.95 -7.04 -16.79
N ASP A 119 11.62 -7.66 -15.82
CA ASP A 119 12.97 -8.20 -15.99
C ASP A 119 13.04 -9.34 -17.02
N ASP A 120 11.97 -10.12 -17.16
CA ASP A 120 11.92 -11.31 -18.01
C ASP A 120 11.46 -10.99 -19.46
N LEU A 121 11.13 -9.73 -19.77
CA LEU A 121 10.63 -9.29 -21.06
C LEU A 121 11.51 -8.19 -21.65
N THR A 122 11.40 -7.96 -22.97
CA THR A 122 11.90 -6.68 -23.52
C THR A 122 10.98 -5.54 -23.09
N ALA A 123 11.46 -4.29 -23.15
CA ALA A 123 10.62 -3.12 -22.83
C ALA A 123 9.33 -3.13 -23.66
N GLU A 124 9.42 -3.37 -24.98
CA GLU A 124 8.26 -3.38 -25.89
C GLU A 124 7.30 -4.55 -25.61
N GLN A 125 7.81 -5.71 -25.11
CA GLN A 125 6.95 -6.81 -24.70
C GLN A 125 6.17 -6.46 -23.44
N PHE A 126 6.84 -5.83 -22.48
CA PHE A 126 6.21 -5.39 -21.25
C PHE A 126 5.17 -4.28 -21.50
N GLU A 127 5.50 -3.30 -22.35
CA GLU A 127 4.59 -2.24 -22.78
C GLU A 127 3.33 -2.80 -23.46
N ARG A 128 3.47 -3.81 -24.32
CA ARG A 128 2.30 -4.53 -24.89
C ARG A 128 1.47 -5.21 -23.80
N GLY A 129 2.13 -5.76 -22.77
CA GLY A 129 1.46 -6.34 -21.60
C GLY A 129 0.65 -5.30 -20.82
N ILE A 130 1.17 -4.09 -20.68
CA ILE A 130 0.44 -2.95 -20.06
C ILE A 130 -0.80 -2.61 -20.88
N VAL A 131 -0.66 -2.44 -22.20
CA VAL A 131 -1.79 -2.10 -23.10
C VAL A 131 -2.86 -3.19 -23.10
N ALA A 132 -2.45 -4.45 -23.21
CA ALA A 132 -3.37 -5.58 -23.18
C ALA A 132 -4.07 -5.73 -21.82
N GLY A 133 -3.40 -5.33 -20.74
CA GLY A 133 -3.95 -5.32 -19.39
C GLY A 133 -5.14 -4.38 -19.18
N GLU A 134 -5.35 -3.42 -20.07
CA GLU A 134 -6.46 -2.44 -19.97
C GLU A 134 -7.83 -3.00 -20.41
N ALA A 135 -7.88 -4.15 -21.07
CA ALA A 135 -9.02 -4.60 -21.85
C ALA A 135 -10.35 -4.68 -21.06
N SER A 136 -10.34 -5.13 -19.81
CA SER A 136 -11.55 -5.27 -19.01
C SER A 136 -11.74 -4.13 -18.01
N PHE A 137 -10.69 -3.75 -17.26
CA PHE A 137 -10.87 -2.76 -16.20
C PHE A 137 -11.09 -1.33 -16.73
N ALA A 138 -10.53 -0.98 -17.90
CA ALA A 138 -10.82 0.31 -18.51
C ALA A 138 -12.29 0.44 -18.89
N VAL A 139 -12.93 -0.66 -19.34
CA VAL A 139 -14.38 -0.70 -19.62
C VAL A 139 -15.20 -0.54 -18.33
N ALA A 140 -14.79 -1.20 -17.24
CA ALA A 140 -15.45 -1.05 -15.94
C ALA A 140 -15.36 0.39 -15.43
N LEU A 141 -14.16 1.00 -15.48
CA LEU A 141 -13.95 2.40 -15.08
C LEU A 141 -14.78 3.38 -15.94
N ALA A 142 -14.85 3.15 -17.26
CA ALA A 142 -15.60 4.02 -18.17
C ALA A 142 -17.11 4.08 -17.83
N LYS A 143 -17.70 3.01 -17.30
CA LYS A 143 -19.10 2.99 -16.81
C LYS A 143 -19.33 4.01 -15.68
N ALA A 144 -18.31 4.30 -14.89
CA ALA A 144 -18.33 5.31 -13.83
C ALA A 144 -17.75 6.66 -14.26
N GLY A 145 -17.51 6.89 -15.56
CA GLY A 145 -16.91 8.13 -16.07
C GLY A 145 -15.43 8.31 -15.72
N LYS A 146 -14.75 7.22 -15.35
CA LYS A 146 -13.33 7.22 -14.96
C LYS A 146 -12.46 6.64 -16.08
N THR A 147 -11.13 6.88 -16.00
CA THR A 147 -10.13 6.34 -16.93
C THR A 147 -9.00 5.68 -16.16
N PRO A 148 -8.22 4.74 -16.78
CA PRO A 148 -7.00 4.20 -16.19
C PRO A 148 -6.02 5.29 -15.76
N ARG A 149 -5.57 5.25 -14.50
CA ARG A 149 -4.64 6.25 -13.95
C ARG A 149 -3.47 5.64 -13.18
N TYR A 150 -3.62 4.40 -12.69
CA TYR A 150 -2.65 3.78 -11.79
C TYR A 150 -2.12 2.50 -12.39
N PHE A 151 -0.81 2.31 -12.23
CA PHE A 151 -0.08 1.12 -12.64
C PHE A 151 0.73 0.59 -11.47
N ARG A 152 0.79 -0.73 -11.31
CA ARG A 152 1.68 -1.40 -10.35
C ARG A 152 2.52 -2.44 -11.08
N PHE A 153 3.82 -2.42 -10.81
CA PHE A 153 4.75 -3.40 -11.35
C PHE A 153 4.56 -4.77 -10.70
N PRO A 154 4.40 -5.86 -11.46
CA PRO A 154 4.45 -7.21 -10.92
C PRO A 154 5.73 -7.45 -10.12
N GLU A 155 5.57 -7.98 -8.89
CA GLU A 155 6.66 -8.31 -7.96
C GLU A 155 7.68 -7.16 -7.76
N ASN A 156 7.29 -5.90 -7.92
CA ASN A 156 8.13 -4.71 -7.84
C ASN A 156 9.32 -4.67 -8.82
N HIS A 157 9.34 -5.50 -9.88
CA HIS A 157 10.38 -5.48 -10.90
C HIS A 157 10.14 -4.39 -11.94
N THR A 158 11.09 -3.45 -12.04
CA THR A 158 10.98 -2.27 -12.92
C THR A 158 11.87 -2.35 -14.17
N GLY A 159 12.54 -3.48 -14.40
CA GLY A 159 13.48 -3.75 -15.48
C GLY A 159 14.88 -4.09 -14.95
N ASP A 160 15.55 -5.04 -15.56
CA ASP A 160 16.87 -5.58 -15.16
C ASP A 160 18.05 -4.75 -15.68
N THR A 161 17.79 -3.78 -16.55
CA THR A 161 18.78 -2.84 -17.09
C THR A 161 18.25 -1.41 -16.99
N LYS A 162 19.17 -0.44 -16.90
CA LYS A 162 18.78 0.99 -16.82
C LYS A 162 17.99 1.43 -18.05
N ASP A 163 18.39 1.00 -19.24
CA ASP A 163 17.73 1.40 -20.49
C ASP A 163 16.29 0.85 -20.54
N LYS A 164 16.07 -0.40 -20.10
CA LYS A 164 14.74 -1.01 -20.01
C LYS A 164 13.88 -0.29 -18.97
N HIS A 165 14.42 -0.04 -17.79
CA HIS A 165 13.75 0.73 -16.73
C HIS A 165 13.29 2.11 -17.24
N ASP A 166 14.21 2.86 -17.85
CA ASP A 166 13.93 4.22 -18.35
C ASP A 166 12.89 4.20 -19.48
N ALA A 167 12.95 3.22 -20.38
CA ALA A 167 11.99 3.06 -21.47
C ALA A 167 10.58 2.80 -20.93
N ILE A 168 10.43 1.86 -19.99
CA ILE A 168 9.13 1.54 -19.36
C ILE A 168 8.59 2.75 -18.58
N ALA A 169 9.44 3.44 -17.82
CA ALA A 169 9.04 4.64 -17.09
C ALA A 169 8.55 5.75 -18.01
N ALA A 170 9.24 5.98 -19.15
CA ALA A 170 8.83 6.94 -20.17
C ALA A 170 7.48 6.56 -20.80
N PHE A 171 7.28 5.27 -21.11
CA PHE A 171 6.03 4.75 -21.66
C PHE A 171 4.84 4.96 -20.68
N LEU A 172 5.00 4.59 -19.42
CA LEU A 172 3.96 4.80 -18.40
C LEU A 172 3.61 6.28 -18.27
N LYS A 173 4.61 7.15 -18.22
CA LYS A 173 4.41 8.60 -18.15
C LYS A 173 3.67 9.13 -19.40
N GLN A 174 4.05 8.69 -20.60
CA GLN A 174 3.39 9.08 -21.85
C GLN A 174 1.92 8.69 -21.88
N ARG A 175 1.57 7.54 -21.29
CA ARG A 175 0.18 7.07 -21.17
C ARG A 175 -0.59 7.68 -19.99
N GLY A 176 0.05 8.55 -19.21
CA GLY A 176 -0.57 9.23 -18.08
C GLY A 176 -0.72 8.35 -16.83
N TYR A 177 -0.03 7.22 -16.75
CA TYR A 177 -0.02 6.39 -15.57
C TYR A 177 0.79 7.00 -14.44
N LYS A 178 0.27 6.87 -13.22
CA LYS A 178 1.01 7.03 -11.97
C LYS A 178 1.38 5.65 -11.44
N VAL A 179 2.65 5.44 -11.14
CA VAL A 179 3.11 4.20 -10.52
C VAL A 179 2.65 4.19 -9.06
N ALA A 180 1.88 3.17 -8.71
CA ALA A 180 1.42 2.92 -7.35
C ALA A 180 2.46 2.08 -6.62
N VAL A 181 3.41 2.74 -5.98
CA VAL A 181 4.46 2.09 -5.21
C VAL A 181 3.93 1.49 -3.91
N CYS A 182 4.55 0.39 -3.43
CA CYS A 182 4.24 -0.23 -2.15
C CYS A 182 5.26 0.20 -1.11
N THR A 183 4.79 0.59 0.08
CA THR A 183 5.66 1.00 1.19
C THR A 183 5.50 0.13 2.44
N ILE A 184 4.47 -0.72 2.48
CA ILE A 184 4.30 -1.77 3.49
C ILE A 184 3.89 -3.04 2.74
N ASP A 185 4.57 -4.14 3.02
CA ASP A 185 4.24 -5.49 2.60
C ASP A 185 4.14 -6.40 3.83
N ASN A 186 3.27 -7.38 3.81
CA ASN A 186 3.11 -8.37 4.88
C ASN A 186 3.16 -9.81 4.36
N GLU A 187 3.63 -9.99 3.14
CA GLU A 187 3.80 -11.30 2.49
C GLU A 187 2.57 -12.21 2.60
N ASP A 188 1.39 -11.64 2.50
CA ASP A 188 0.11 -12.34 2.62
C ASP A 188 -0.01 -13.51 1.64
N TYR A 189 0.63 -13.42 0.47
CA TYR A 189 0.68 -14.49 -0.52
C TYR A 189 1.33 -15.77 0.01
N ALA A 190 2.41 -15.64 0.83
CA ALA A 190 3.10 -16.78 1.43
C ALA A 190 2.23 -17.45 2.50
N PHE A 191 1.60 -16.64 3.34
CA PHE A 191 0.64 -17.13 4.34
C PHE A 191 -0.60 -17.74 3.67
N ASN A 192 -1.13 -17.13 2.60
CA ASN A 192 -2.29 -17.64 1.88
C ASN A 192 -2.02 -19.01 1.26
N ALA A 193 -0.82 -19.22 0.67
CA ALA A 193 -0.45 -20.52 0.10
C ALA A 193 -0.50 -21.64 1.16
N ALA A 194 0.04 -21.40 2.35
CA ALA A 194 -0.03 -22.35 3.47
C ALA A 194 -1.47 -22.51 3.99
N TYR A 195 -2.23 -21.41 4.07
CA TYR A 195 -3.62 -21.40 4.54
C TYR A 195 -4.54 -22.25 3.67
N LEU A 196 -4.47 -22.10 2.36
CA LEU A 196 -5.26 -22.88 1.40
C LEU A 196 -5.01 -24.39 1.56
N LYS A 197 -3.75 -24.78 1.76
CA LYS A 197 -3.39 -26.18 2.01
C LYS A 197 -3.98 -26.72 3.31
N MET A 198 -3.96 -25.92 4.38
CA MET A 198 -4.58 -26.30 5.66
C MET A 198 -6.10 -26.45 5.52
N LEU A 199 -6.75 -25.53 4.80
CA LEU A 199 -8.18 -25.62 4.53
C LEU A 199 -8.54 -26.87 3.72
N SER A 200 -7.75 -27.20 2.67
CA SER A 200 -7.97 -28.40 1.85
C SER A 200 -7.82 -29.69 2.67
N ASN A 201 -6.88 -29.70 3.61
CA ASN A 201 -6.64 -30.83 4.51
C ASN A 201 -7.61 -30.85 5.72
N LYS A 202 -8.51 -29.86 5.85
CA LYS A 202 -9.41 -29.67 6.99
C LYS A 202 -8.68 -29.55 8.33
N ASP A 203 -7.43 -29.05 8.30
CA ASP A 203 -6.62 -28.78 9.49
C ASP A 203 -6.97 -27.43 10.11
N ASN A 204 -8.08 -27.40 10.81
CA ASN A 204 -8.59 -26.19 11.45
C ASN A 204 -7.67 -25.66 12.57
N THR A 205 -6.89 -26.54 13.20
CA THR A 205 -5.95 -26.17 14.29
C THR A 205 -4.79 -25.36 13.73
N SER A 206 -4.11 -25.89 12.70
CA SER A 206 -3.02 -25.18 12.05
C SER A 206 -3.50 -23.91 11.33
N ALA A 207 -4.69 -23.94 10.70
CA ALA A 207 -5.30 -22.78 10.10
C ALA A 207 -5.60 -21.65 11.13
N ALA A 208 -6.06 -22.00 12.33
CA ALA A 208 -6.27 -21.03 13.41
C ALA A 208 -4.95 -20.41 13.90
N LYS A 209 -3.90 -21.23 14.07
CA LYS A 209 -2.56 -20.76 14.41
C LYS A 209 -2.01 -19.83 13.32
N LEU A 210 -2.12 -20.22 12.06
CA LEU A 210 -1.65 -19.40 10.92
C LEU A 210 -2.31 -18.03 10.91
N ARG A 211 -3.63 -17.95 11.10
CA ARG A 211 -4.33 -16.65 11.17
C ARG A 211 -3.80 -15.77 12.29
N ALA A 212 -3.49 -16.32 13.46
CA ALA A 212 -2.92 -15.56 14.56
C ALA A 212 -1.49 -15.07 14.23
N ASP A 213 -0.66 -15.94 13.67
CA ASP A 213 0.72 -15.62 13.28
C ASP A 213 0.74 -14.57 12.15
N TYR A 214 -0.19 -14.65 11.17
CA TYR A 214 -0.34 -13.65 10.13
C TYR A 214 -0.65 -12.25 10.66
N LEU A 215 -1.59 -12.14 11.59
CA LEU A 215 -1.93 -10.85 12.20
C LEU A 215 -0.77 -10.28 13.03
N ALA A 216 -0.07 -11.14 13.79
CA ALA A 216 1.10 -10.73 14.56
C ALA A 216 2.23 -10.26 13.63
N TYR A 217 2.50 -11.00 12.56
CA TYR A 217 3.48 -10.65 11.53
C TYR A 217 3.11 -9.32 10.85
N THR A 218 1.86 -9.18 10.38
CA THR A 218 1.36 -7.94 9.78
C THR A 218 1.57 -6.73 10.71
N SER A 219 1.28 -6.90 12.02
CA SER A 219 1.53 -5.83 12.99
C SER A 219 3.01 -5.44 13.09
N THR A 220 3.92 -6.43 13.03
CA THR A 220 5.36 -6.19 13.05
C THR A 220 5.83 -5.47 11.80
N GLU A 221 5.36 -5.90 10.62
CA GLU A 221 5.73 -5.28 9.35
C GLU A 221 5.23 -3.83 9.22
N ILE A 222 4.03 -3.53 9.71
CA ILE A 222 3.55 -2.14 9.79
C ILE A 222 4.53 -1.27 10.59
N ASP A 223 5.00 -1.75 11.75
CA ASP A 223 5.93 -1.00 12.59
C ASP A 223 7.32 -0.89 11.95
N TYR A 224 7.79 -1.99 11.35
CA TYR A 224 9.09 -2.02 10.66
C TYR A 224 9.15 -1.00 9.51
N TYR A 225 8.23 -1.08 8.56
CA TYR A 225 8.24 -0.18 7.40
C TYR A 225 7.98 1.28 7.78
N THR A 226 7.15 1.52 8.79
CA THR A 226 6.96 2.87 9.34
C THR A 226 8.26 3.42 9.92
N GLY A 227 8.99 2.61 10.68
CA GLY A 227 10.30 2.95 11.22
C GLY A 227 11.34 3.20 10.13
N LEU A 228 11.38 2.33 9.11
CA LEU A 228 12.25 2.45 7.94
C LEU A 228 12.04 3.79 7.22
N HIS A 229 10.79 4.11 6.88
CA HIS A 229 10.49 5.35 6.15
C HIS A 229 10.72 6.59 7.00
N ARG A 230 10.48 6.53 8.31
CA ARG A 230 10.86 7.61 9.21
C ARG A 230 12.37 7.83 9.26
N GLN A 231 13.17 6.76 9.22
CA GLN A 231 14.63 6.87 9.12
C GLN A 231 15.05 7.51 7.80
N ILE A 232 14.41 7.16 6.69
CA ILE A 232 14.75 7.68 5.35
C ILE A 232 14.40 9.16 5.21
N PHE A 233 13.20 9.57 5.64
CA PHE A 233 12.66 10.90 5.39
C PHE A 233 12.73 11.86 6.59
N GLY A 234 13.14 11.37 7.78
CA GLY A 234 13.16 12.17 9.01
C GLY A 234 11.77 12.56 9.56
N ARG A 235 10.69 11.99 9.00
CA ARG A 235 9.30 12.27 9.35
C ARG A 235 8.37 11.11 9.04
N GLU A 236 7.15 11.15 9.53
CA GLU A 236 6.07 10.28 9.04
C GLU A 236 5.74 10.60 7.58
N ILE A 237 5.42 9.57 6.81
CA ILE A 237 4.84 9.70 5.47
C ILE A 237 3.52 8.93 5.41
N PRO A 238 2.58 9.27 4.53
CA PRO A 238 1.48 8.37 4.19
C PRO A 238 2.02 7.08 3.61
N HIS A 239 1.48 5.94 4.04
CA HIS A 239 1.91 4.64 3.53
C HIS A 239 0.97 4.10 2.46
N VAL A 240 1.47 3.16 1.65
CA VAL A 240 0.69 2.35 0.70
C VAL A 240 0.89 0.89 1.06
N MET A 241 -0.17 0.26 1.58
CA MET A 241 -0.18 -1.14 1.97
C MET A 241 -0.46 -2.03 0.76
N LEU A 242 0.38 -3.02 0.54
CA LEU A 242 0.18 -4.09 -0.42
C LEU A 242 -0.56 -5.26 0.23
N LEU A 243 -1.68 -5.64 -0.35
CA LEU A 243 -2.42 -6.87 -0.07
C LEU A 243 -2.79 -7.52 -1.41
N HIS A 244 -3.19 -8.80 -1.38
CA HIS A 244 -3.73 -9.48 -2.56
C HIS A 244 -5.20 -9.85 -2.35
N VAL A 245 -5.94 -9.94 -3.46
CA VAL A 245 -7.31 -10.49 -3.42
C VAL A 245 -7.21 -11.99 -3.30
N ASN A 246 -7.11 -12.49 -2.06
CA ASN A 246 -6.94 -13.88 -1.76
C ASN A 246 -7.85 -14.35 -0.60
N ARG A 247 -7.89 -15.66 -0.36
CA ARG A 247 -8.76 -16.26 0.65
C ARG A 247 -8.41 -15.84 2.07
N LEU A 248 -7.12 -15.75 2.41
CA LEU A 248 -6.68 -15.35 3.74
C LEU A 248 -7.14 -13.92 4.07
N ASN A 249 -6.93 -12.99 3.14
CA ASN A 249 -7.40 -11.62 3.30
C ASN A 249 -8.92 -11.52 3.33
N ALA A 250 -9.65 -12.32 2.53
CA ALA A 250 -11.10 -12.36 2.61
C ALA A 250 -11.61 -12.76 4.00
N ASP A 251 -10.90 -13.65 4.70
CA ASP A 251 -11.26 -14.12 6.03
C ASP A 251 -10.78 -13.17 7.16
N LEU A 252 -9.74 -12.34 6.93
CA LEU A 252 -9.06 -11.58 7.98
C LEU A 252 -9.00 -10.08 7.76
N ILE A 253 -9.52 -9.54 6.66
CA ILE A 253 -9.36 -8.12 6.33
C ILE A 253 -9.87 -7.20 7.45
N ASP A 254 -11.01 -7.51 8.11
CA ASP A 254 -11.49 -6.72 9.24
C ASP A 254 -10.41 -6.61 10.34
N LYS A 255 -9.69 -7.70 10.62
CA LYS A 255 -8.63 -7.71 11.63
C LYS A 255 -7.39 -6.95 11.19
N VAL A 256 -7.05 -6.98 9.90
CA VAL A 256 -5.96 -6.16 9.33
C VAL A 256 -6.32 -4.68 9.43
N LEU A 257 -7.56 -4.29 9.14
CA LEU A 257 -8.03 -2.91 9.30
C LEU A 257 -7.96 -2.47 10.76
N GLU A 258 -8.45 -3.31 11.70
CA GLU A 258 -8.35 -3.05 13.14
C GLU A 258 -6.90 -2.83 13.61
N LEU A 259 -5.89 -3.52 13.04
CA LEU A 259 -4.47 -3.27 13.37
C LEU A 259 -4.03 -1.86 13.02
N PHE A 260 -4.42 -1.36 11.85
CA PHE A 260 -4.13 0.02 11.45
C PHE A 260 -4.84 1.04 12.34
N GLU A 261 -6.11 0.80 12.68
CA GLU A 261 -6.88 1.65 13.59
C GLU A 261 -6.24 1.71 14.99
N GLN A 262 -5.86 0.55 15.56
CA GLN A 262 -5.17 0.46 16.85
C GLN A 262 -3.82 1.21 16.85
N LYS A 263 -3.11 1.20 15.71
CA LYS A 263 -1.88 1.97 15.51
C LYS A 263 -2.12 3.43 15.13
N GLN A 264 -3.38 3.89 15.19
CA GLN A 264 -3.81 5.27 14.95
C GLN A 264 -3.57 5.75 13.50
N TYR A 265 -3.66 4.84 12.53
CA TYR A 265 -3.67 5.21 11.12
C TYR A 265 -5.06 5.65 10.68
N ARG A 266 -5.10 6.63 9.80
CA ARG A 266 -6.28 7.00 9.03
C ARG A 266 -6.16 6.42 7.64
N PHE A 267 -7.23 5.81 7.15
CA PHE A 267 -7.30 5.35 5.78
C PHE A 267 -7.53 6.53 4.82
N VAL A 268 -6.76 6.57 3.74
CA VAL A 268 -6.81 7.64 2.72
C VAL A 268 -6.85 7.04 1.32
N PRO A 269 -7.42 7.73 0.33
CA PRO A 269 -7.31 7.32 -1.07
C PRO A 269 -5.84 7.28 -1.52
N LEU A 270 -5.53 6.42 -2.51
CA LEU A 270 -4.17 6.26 -3.02
C LEU A 270 -3.56 7.58 -3.52
N ASP A 271 -4.32 8.41 -4.23
CA ASP A 271 -3.83 9.70 -4.72
C ASP A 271 -3.46 10.66 -3.59
N ALA A 272 -4.18 10.63 -2.46
CA ALA A 272 -3.84 11.41 -1.28
C ALA A 272 -2.53 10.95 -0.64
N ALA A 273 -2.26 9.63 -0.62
CA ALA A 273 -0.98 9.12 -0.15
C ALA A 273 0.16 9.51 -1.11
N LEU A 274 -0.03 9.30 -2.42
CA LEU A 274 0.97 9.62 -3.45
C LEU A 274 1.24 11.13 -3.65
N PHE A 275 0.42 11.99 -3.04
CA PHE A 275 0.62 13.45 -3.08
C PHE A 275 1.76 13.91 -2.14
N ASP A 276 2.16 13.09 -1.19
CA ASP A 276 3.27 13.42 -0.28
C ASP A 276 4.59 13.56 -1.05
N PRO A 277 5.43 14.57 -0.75
CA PRO A 277 6.70 14.79 -1.42
C PRO A 277 7.67 13.58 -1.41
N ALA A 278 7.55 12.66 -0.45
CA ALA A 278 8.34 11.43 -0.42
C ALA A 278 8.18 10.62 -1.71
N TYR A 279 6.97 10.58 -2.28
CA TYR A 279 6.66 9.87 -3.52
C TYR A 279 7.15 10.58 -4.79
N SER A 280 7.70 11.79 -4.66
CA SER A 280 8.41 12.49 -5.73
C SER A 280 9.91 12.18 -5.77
N THR A 281 10.41 11.39 -4.79
CA THR A 281 11.79 10.88 -4.83
C THR A 281 11.98 10.06 -6.11
N PRO A 282 13.02 10.31 -6.91
CA PRO A 282 13.24 9.59 -8.15
C PRO A 282 13.27 8.07 -7.95
N ASP A 283 12.66 7.35 -8.87
CA ASP A 283 12.82 5.89 -8.96
C ASP A 283 14.15 5.62 -9.66
N THR A 284 15.16 5.34 -8.88
CA THR A 284 16.47 5.00 -9.40
C THR A 284 16.50 3.53 -9.80
N PHE A 285 17.04 3.23 -10.97
CA PHE A 285 17.28 1.87 -11.40
C PHE A 285 18.09 1.11 -10.35
N VAL A 286 17.56 -0.05 -9.94
CA VAL A 286 18.22 -0.98 -9.03
C VAL A 286 18.39 -2.33 -9.74
N PRO A 287 19.61 -2.85 -9.90
CA PRO A 287 19.84 -4.15 -10.49
C PRO A 287 19.09 -5.27 -9.77
N ARG A 288 18.63 -6.28 -10.50
CA ARG A 288 18.00 -7.47 -9.90
C ARG A 288 18.98 -8.17 -8.98
N PHE A 289 18.62 -8.36 -7.72
CA PHE A 289 19.43 -9.04 -6.71
C PHE A 289 18.66 -10.11 -5.93
N SER A 290 17.35 -10.24 -6.14
CA SER A 290 16.48 -11.23 -5.49
C SER A 290 15.39 -11.72 -6.43
N LYS A 291 14.56 -12.64 -5.96
CA LYS A 291 13.38 -13.11 -6.68
C LYS A 291 12.36 -11.99 -6.89
N TYR A 292 12.22 -11.13 -5.89
CA TYR A 292 11.34 -9.96 -5.94
C TYR A 292 12.16 -8.69 -6.16
N GLY A 293 11.56 -7.68 -6.77
CA GLY A 293 12.16 -6.34 -6.83
C GLY A 293 12.23 -5.74 -5.43
N PRO A 294 13.20 -4.84 -5.16
CA PRO A 294 13.33 -4.23 -3.86
C PRO A 294 12.12 -3.36 -3.54
N MET A 295 11.64 -3.44 -2.29
CA MET A 295 10.62 -2.53 -1.78
C MET A 295 11.06 -1.07 -1.93
N TRP A 296 10.09 -0.18 -2.14
CA TRP A 296 10.36 1.23 -2.50
C TRP A 296 11.15 1.98 -1.43
N GLY A 297 11.00 1.63 -0.16
CA GLY A 297 11.83 2.19 0.90
C GLY A 297 13.34 1.98 0.66
N TYR A 298 13.75 0.81 0.19
CA TYR A 298 15.16 0.55 -0.11
C TYR A 298 15.66 1.30 -1.35
N ARG A 299 14.80 1.48 -2.37
CA ARG A 299 15.12 2.31 -3.54
C ARG A 299 15.34 3.77 -3.13
N TRP A 300 14.45 4.31 -2.30
CA TRP A 300 14.56 5.67 -1.79
C TRP A 300 15.77 5.85 -0.87
N ALA A 301 16.07 4.87 -0.01
CA ALA A 301 17.28 4.90 0.83
C ALA A 301 18.54 4.98 -0.03
N ALA A 302 18.62 4.19 -1.10
CA ALA A 302 19.74 4.20 -2.05
C ALA A 302 19.86 5.57 -2.75
N GLU A 303 18.77 6.12 -3.28
CA GLU A 303 18.75 7.42 -3.95
C GLU A 303 19.15 8.56 -3.03
N LEU A 304 18.61 8.59 -1.81
CA LEU A 304 18.88 9.60 -0.81
C LEU A 304 20.18 9.35 -0.03
N ARG A 305 20.89 8.26 -0.31
CA ARG A 305 22.14 7.82 0.36
C ARG A 305 21.98 7.68 1.88
N VAL A 306 20.80 7.22 2.31
CA VAL A 306 20.53 6.92 3.71
C VAL A 306 20.88 5.46 3.99
N GLN A 307 21.69 5.22 5.02
CA GLN A 307 22.02 3.86 5.44
C GLN A 307 20.84 3.26 6.20
N VAL A 308 20.34 2.14 5.73
CA VAL A 308 19.26 1.36 6.36
C VAL A 308 19.70 -0.08 6.56
N ASN A 309 19.13 -0.75 7.55
CA ASN A 309 19.46 -2.14 7.85
C ASN A 309 18.27 -3.05 7.47
N GLY A 310 18.29 -3.59 6.23
CA GLY A 310 17.29 -4.53 5.74
C GLY A 310 17.27 -5.87 6.51
N ALA A 311 18.32 -6.22 7.25
CA ALA A 311 18.32 -7.43 8.06
C ALA A 311 17.39 -7.36 9.30
N LEU A 312 16.78 -6.20 9.56
CA LEU A 312 15.75 -6.03 10.59
C LEU A 312 14.34 -6.32 10.08
N GLU A 313 14.16 -6.46 8.76
CA GLU A 313 12.90 -6.94 8.17
C GLU A 313 12.67 -8.38 8.60
N SER A 314 11.47 -8.66 9.06
CA SER A 314 11.13 -10.01 9.52
C SER A 314 10.80 -10.90 8.34
N GLU A 315 11.13 -12.17 8.45
CA GLU A 315 10.64 -13.17 7.50
C GLU A 315 9.37 -13.83 8.07
N PRO A 316 8.43 -14.29 7.23
CA PRO A 316 7.34 -15.13 7.70
C PRO A 316 7.88 -16.34 8.49
N PRO A 317 7.15 -16.83 9.50
CA PRO A 317 7.60 -17.98 10.27
C PRO A 317 8.03 -19.14 9.38
N ALA A 318 9.19 -19.74 9.66
CA ALA A 318 9.76 -20.80 8.83
C ALA A 318 8.79 -21.94 8.53
N TRP A 319 7.91 -22.29 9.50
CA TRP A 319 6.91 -23.33 9.31
C TRP A 319 5.83 -22.94 8.26
N VAL A 320 5.48 -21.64 8.14
CA VAL A 320 4.58 -21.13 7.09
C VAL A 320 5.23 -21.28 5.71
N LEU A 321 6.48 -20.83 5.59
CA LEU A 321 7.24 -20.94 4.33
C LEU A 321 7.45 -22.39 3.91
N GLN A 322 7.68 -23.30 4.84
CA GLN A 322 7.84 -24.72 4.58
C GLN A 322 6.54 -25.35 4.07
N PHE A 323 5.40 -25.00 4.69
CA PHE A 323 4.09 -25.46 4.24
C PHE A 323 3.76 -24.99 2.81
N GLY A 324 4.13 -23.77 2.43
CA GLY A 324 3.92 -23.23 1.09
C GLY A 324 4.79 -23.91 0.02
N LYS A 325 6.01 -24.34 0.36
CA LYS A 325 6.99 -24.93 -0.60
C LYS A 325 6.70 -26.36 -1.02
N GLU A 326 5.94 -27.13 -0.26
CA GLU A 326 5.66 -28.55 -0.57
C GLU A 326 4.66 -28.78 -1.72
N GLN A 327 4.37 -27.75 -2.54
CA GLN A 327 3.47 -27.81 -3.71
C GLN A 327 4.18 -27.57 -5.06
N LYS A 328 5.46 -27.92 -5.19
CA LYS A 328 6.09 -27.94 -6.52
C LYS A 328 6.29 -29.34 -7.02
#